data_c8cc24f288e8ac1b7dd66bfb775fe596
#
_entry.id   c8cc24f288e8ac1b7dd66bfb775fe596
#
_cell.length_a   1.000
_cell.length_b   1.000
_cell.length_c   1.000
_cell.angle_alpha   90.00
_cell.angle_beta   90.00
_cell.angle_gamma   90.00
#
_symmetry.space_group_name_H-M   'P 1'
#
loop_
_entity.id
_entity.type
_entity.pdbx_description
1 polymer ?
#
loop_
_entity_poly.entity_id
_entity_poly.type
_entity_poly.pdbx_seq_one_letter_code
_entity_poly.pdbx_strand_id
1 'polypeptide(L)'
;MPCRGKALATTSKPLFAMSDISIPRPAHERVILGIDPGTNVLGYGVLSVDGKRTEMLAMGVIDLRRVPDVYLKLGRIYERVMGIIDSFLPDELAIEAPFFGKNVQSMLKLGRAQGVCIAAAISRQIPIHEYAPMQIKRAITGNGSASKEQVAALLQHTLHIADSAMLPYLDATDALAAAYCHFLQTSRPGVGQALPAYGSHRSSTGGARSWADFAKQNVERIHK
;
A
#
# COMPACT_ATOMS: atom_id res chain seq x y z
N MET A 1 49.81 38.57 8.27
CA MET A 1 48.48 39.04 7.82
C MET A 1 47.67 37.82 7.43
N PRO A 2 46.63 37.44 8.16
CA PRO A 2 45.79 36.30 7.78
C PRO A 2 44.55 36.78 6.99
N CYS A 3 44.34 36.18 5.82
CA CYS A 3 43.15 36.37 5.01
C CYS A 3 41.94 35.69 5.67
N ARG A 4 40.96 36.48 6.04
CA ARG A 4 39.63 36.01 6.49
C ARG A 4 38.79 35.63 5.26
N GLY A 5 38.56 34.33 5.06
CA GLY A 5 37.53 33.83 4.14
C GLY A 5 36.17 34.00 4.74
N LYS A 6 35.30 34.80 4.08
CA LYS A 6 33.89 34.90 4.44
C LYS A 6 33.13 33.64 3.93
N ALA A 7 32.59 32.89 4.85
CA ALA A 7 31.63 31.83 4.52
C ALA A 7 30.30 32.46 4.08
N LEU A 8 29.89 32.22 2.85
CA LEU A 8 28.57 32.54 2.33
C LEU A 8 27.60 31.46 2.83
N ALA A 9 26.77 31.80 3.79
CA ALA A 9 25.65 30.98 4.20
C ALA A 9 24.55 31.07 3.15
N THR A 10 24.42 30.05 2.31
CA THR A 10 23.26 29.86 1.43
C THR A 10 22.12 29.26 2.24
N THR A 11 21.25 30.12 2.76
CA THR A 11 19.93 29.73 3.29
C THR A 11 19.00 29.41 2.14
N SER A 12 18.97 28.15 1.73
CA SER A 12 17.88 27.65 0.89
C SER A 12 16.62 27.49 1.74
N LYS A 13 15.69 28.44 1.63
CA LYS A 13 14.32 28.28 2.13
C LYS A 13 13.69 27.07 1.44
N PRO A 14 13.02 26.16 2.17
CA PRO A 14 12.19 25.14 1.55
C PRO A 14 11.03 25.82 0.83
N LEU A 15 11.02 25.70 -0.49
CA LEU A 15 9.93 26.15 -1.34
C LEU A 15 8.81 25.12 -1.21
N PHE A 16 7.67 25.50 -0.67
CA PHE A 16 6.44 24.79 -0.32
C PHE A 16 6.29 24.46 1.17
N ALA A 17 5.86 25.46 1.91
CA ALA A 17 4.97 25.26 3.03
C ALA A 17 3.59 24.92 2.43
N MET A 18 3.25 23.65 2.34
CA MET A 18 1.86 23.24 2.15
C MET A 18 1.14 23.56 3.48
N SER A 19 0.42 24.68 3.46
CA SER A 19 -0.54 25.04 4.51
C SER A 19 -1.53 23.90 4.70
N ASP A 20 -1.77 23.55 5.97
CA ASP A 20 -2.77 22.58 6.43
C ASP A 20 -4.18 22.88 5.87
N ILE A 21 -4.47 22.37 4.69
CA ILE A 21 -5.83 22.26 4.20
C ILE A 21 -6.27 20.84 4.57
N SER A 22 -6.58 20.63 5.85
CA SER A 22 -7.36 19.48 6.27
C SER A 22 -8.79 19.71 5.80
N ILE A 23 -9.17 19.13 4.67
CA ILE A 23 -10.57 19.04 4.27
C ILE A 23 -11.27 18.21 5.35
N PRO A 24 -12.27 18.75 6.09
CA PRO A 24 -12.97 17.97 7.11
C PRO A 24 -13.68 16.81 6.41
N ARG A 25 -13.29 15.57 6.74
CA ARG A 25 -13.97 14.38 6.25
C ARG A 25 -15.32 14.23 6.92
N PRO A 26 -16.36 13.81 6.18
CA PRO A 26 -17.62 13.38 6.78
C PRO A 26 -17.36 12.26 7.79
N ALA A 27 -18.09 12.24 8.91
CA ALA A 27 -17.88 11.33 10.05
C ALA A 27 -17.97 9.82 9.73
N HIS A 28 -18.30 9.44 8.49
CA HIS A 28 -18.48 8.07 8.02
C HIS A 28 -17.65 7.72 6.78
N GLU A 29 -16.83 8.64 6.30
CA GLU A 29 -16.01 8.41 5.11
C GLU A 29 -14.73 7.65 5.48
N ARG A 30 -14.51 6.50 4.82
CA ARG A 30 -13.31 5.68 4.92
C ARG A 30 -12.53 5.75 3.62
N VAL A 31 -11.23 5.97 3.70
CA VAL A 31 -10.36 5.98 2.52
C VAL A 31 -9.46 4.75 2.52
N ILE A 32 -9.46 4.03 1.41
CA ILE A 32 -8.66 2.82 1.20
C ILE A 32 -7.61 3.14 0.13
N LEU A 33 -6.34 2.94 0.48
CA LEU A 33 -5.23 2.96 -0.48
C LEU A 33 -4.99 1.57 -1.02
N GLY A 34 -5.11 1.38 -2.32
CA GLY A 34 -4.72 0.15 -3.01
C GLY A 34 -3.32 0.28 -3.60
N ILE A 35 -2.50 -0.76 -3.51
CA ILE A 35 -1.18 -0.82 -4.15
C ILE A 35 -1.01 -2.15 -4.88
N ASP A 36 -0.55 -2.05 -6.15
CA ASP A 36 0.02 -3.16 -6.92
C ASP A 36 1.54 -2.99 -6.97
N PRO A 37 2.31 -3.78 -6.17
CA PRO A 37 3.76 -3.61 -6.08
C PRO A 37 4.47 -3.98 -7.38
N GLY A 38 5.33 -3.10 -7.86
CA GLY A 38 6.15 -3.34 -9.03
C GLY A 38 7.55 -2.73 -8.91
N THR A 39 8.53 -3.29 -9.61
CA THR A 39 9.93 -2.81 -9.60
C THR A 39 10.29 -1.93 -10.79
N ASN A 40 9.45 -1.90 -11.82
CA ASN A 40 9.57 -1.01 -12.97
C ASN A 40 8.42 0.00 -13.01
N VAL A 41 7.23 -0.45 -12.71
CA VAL A 41 6.02 0.36 -12.53
C VAL A 41 5.33 -0.16 -11.27
N LEU A 42 4.93 0.72 -10.39
CA LEU A 42 4.12 0.42 -9.21
C LEU A 42 2.79 1.16 -9.37
N GLY A 43 1.69 0.43 -9.29
CA GLY A 43 0.36 1.01 -9.33
C GLY A 43 -0.12 1.49 -7.97
N TYR A 44 -0.92 2.56 -7.94
CA TYR A 44 -1.70 2.96 -6.78
C TYR A 44 -3.11 3.40 -7.17
N GLY A 45 -4.06 3.16 -6.28
CA GLY A 45 -5.45 3.60 -6.42
C GLY A 45 -6.00 4.00 -5.05
N VAL A 46 -6.74 5.11 -4.99
CA VAL A 46 -7.34 5.62 -3.75
C VAL A 46 -8.86 5.62 -3.89
N LEU A 47 -9.53 4.93 -2.99
CA LEU A 47 -10.96 4.74 -2.98
C LEU A 47 -11.58 5.37 -1.74
N SER A 48 -12.53 6.29 -1.92
CA SER A 48 -13.41 6.75 -0.84
C SER A 48 -14.60 5.83 -0.69
N VAL A 49 -15.02 5.58 0.54
CA VAL A 49 -16.14 4.72 0.89
C VAL A 49 -17.05 5.43 1.90
N ASP A 50 -18.29 5.69 1.50
CA ASP A 50 -19.34 6.20 2.36
C ASP A 50 -20.51 5.20 2.38
N GLY A 51 -20.56 4.38 3.42
CA GLY A 51 -21.50 3.27 3.52
C GLY A 51 -21.34 2.26 2.38
N LYS A 52 -22.26 2.27 1.42
CA LYS A 52 -22.22 1.42 0.21
C LYS A 52 -21.73 2.17 -1.03
N ARG A 53 -21.60 3.48 -0.94
CA ARG A 53 -21.13 4.30 -2.05
C ARG A 53 -19.61 4.28 -2.07
N THR A 54 -19.05 4.09 -3.25
CA THR A 54 -17.61 4.10 -3.49
C THR A 54 -17.29 5.09 -4.58
N GLU A 55 -16.21 5.84 -4.42
CA GLU A 55 -15.74 6.81 -5.39
C GLU A 55 -14.21 6.72 -5.52
N MET A 56 -13.70 6.74 -6.75
CA MET A 56 -12.27 6.80 -7.00
C MET A 56 -11.78 8.23 -6.79
N LEU A 57 -10.95 8.46 -5.76
CA LEU A 57 -10.32 9.76 -5.52
C LEU A 57 -9.12 10.00 -6.42
N ALA A 58 -8.31 8.96 -6.63
CA ALA A 58 -7.13 9.01 -7.47
C ALA A 58 -6.71 7.61 -7.91
N MET A 59 -6.05 7.51 -9.06
CA MET A 59 -5.24 6.35 -9.43
C MET A 59 -4.04 6.81 -10.26
N GLY A 60 -2.97 6.02 -10.25
CA GLY A 60 -1.78 6.36 -10.97
C GLY A 60 -0.69 5.33 -10.89
N VAL A 61 0.47 5.67 -11.45
CA VAL A 61 1.65 4.82 -11.41
C VAL A 61 2.88 5.59 -10.92
N ILE A 62 3.76 4.89 -10.24
CA ILE A 62 5.11 5.33 -9.94
C ILE A 62 6.04 4.67 -10.95
N ASP A 63 6.52 5.45 -11.92
CA ASP A 63 7.43 4.95 -12.95
C ASP A 63 8.87 4.89 -12.43
N LEU A 64 9.42 3.69 -12.39
CA LEU A 64 10.75 3.38 -11.88
C LEU A 64 11.71 2.92 -12.98
N ARG A 65 11.27 2.87 -14.25
CA ARG A 65 12.05 2.34 -15.37
C ARG A 65 13.34 3.11 -15.62
N ARG A 66 13.33 4.41 -15.34
CA ARG A 66 14.50 5.29 -15.52
C ARG A 66 15.42 5.36 -14.29
N VAL A 67 15.05 4.71 -13.19
CA VAL A 67 15.90 4.65 -12.00
C VAL A 67 16.82 3.42 -12.12
N PRO A 68 18.14 3.61 -12.25
CA PRO A 68 19.04 2.52 -12.62
C PRO A 68 19.30 1.53 -11.48
N ASP A 69 19.37 2.01 -10.25
CA ASP A 69 19.77 1.24 -9.06
C ASP A 69 18.56 0.74 -8.28
N VAL A 70 18.63 -0.50 -7.78
CA VAL A 70 17.53 -1.13 -7.03
C VAL A 70 17.24 -0.42 -5.71
N TYR A 71 18.27 0.08 -5.02
CA TYR A 71 18.07 0.75 -3.73
C TYR A 71 17.50 2.15 -3.92
N LEU A 72 17.90 2.85 -5.00
CA LEU A 72 17.29 4.11 -5.39
C LEU A 72 15.83 3.93 -5.79
N LYS A 73 15.47 2.82 -6.45
CA LYS A 73 14.07 2.47 -6.71
C LYS A 73 13.27 2.32 -5.43
N LEU A 74 13.80 1.59 -4.43
CA LEU A 74 13.14 1.41 -3.14
C LEU A 74 12.96 2.74 -2.40
N GLY A 75 13.98 3.61 -2.40
CA GLY A 75 13.87 4.95 -1.84
C GLY A 75 12.79 5.77 -2.53
N ARG A 76 12.73 5.72 -3.88
CA ARG A 76 11.70 6.41 -4.66
C ARG A 76 10.29 5.88 -4.39
N ILE A 77 10.13 4.56 -4.22
CA ILE A 77 8.85 3.95 -3.81
C ILE A 77 8.43 4.52 -2.47
N TYR A 78 9.33 4.51 -1.47
CA TYR A 78 9.03 5.02 -0.13
C TYR A 78 8.56 6.47 -0.16
N GLU A 79 9.34 7.36 -0.80
CA GLU A 79 9.01 8.79 -0.91
C GLU A 79 7.65 9.03 -1.56
N ARG A 80 7.35 8.32 -2.66
CA ARG A 80 6.11 8.50 -3.39
C ARG A 80 4.91 7.94 -2.66
N VAL A 81 5.04 6.76 -2.05
CA VAL A 81 3.97 6.14 -1.25
C VAL A 81 3.68 7.00 -0.01
N MET A 82 4.70 7.51 0.67
CA MET A 82 4.53 8.46 1.77
C MET A 82 3.79 9.72 1.33
N GLY A 83 4.16 10.29 0.17
CA GLY A 83 3.47 11.46 -0.38
C GLY A 83 1.99 11.18 -0.69
N ILE A 84 1.64 9.98 -1.18
CA ILE A 84 0.26 9.56 -1.40
C ILE A 84 -0.48 9.43 -0.06
N ILE A 85 0.14 8.75 0.91
CA ILE A 85 -0.42 8.58 2.26
C ILE A 85 -0.69 9.95 2.91
N ASP A 86 0.28 10.85 2.88
CA ASP A 86 0.16 12.18 3.50
C ASP A 86 -0.86 13.09 2.77
N SER A 87 -1.09 12.85 1.46
CA SER A 87 -2.06 13.62 0.67
C SER A 87 -3.51 13.14 0.86
N PHE A 88 -3.72 11.83 0.94
CA PHE A 88 -5.07 11.24 0.99
C PHE A 88 -5.46 10.73 2.38
N LEU A 89 -4.50 10.61 3.31
CA LEU A 89 -4.69 10.15 4.68
C LEU A 89 -5.53 8.84 4.74
N PRO A 90 -5.13 7.77 4.07
CA PRO A 90 -5.92 6.54 4.03
C PRO A 90 -6.05 5.89 5.41
N ASP A 91 -7.22 5.32 5.67
CA ASP A 91 -7.50 4.59 6.90
C ASP A 91 -6.96 3.15 6.85
N GLU A 92 -6.83 2.60 5.64
CA GLU A 92 -6.40 1.22 5.40
C GLU A 92 -5.60 1.11 4.11
N LEU A 93 -4.61 0.19 4.10
CA LEU A 93 -3.86 -0.19 2.91
C LEU A 93 -4.30 -1.59 2.45
N ALA A 94 -4.76 -1.69 1.21
CA ALA A 94 -4.97 -2.95 0.51
C ALA A 94 -3.83 -3.16 -0.50
N ILE A 95 -3.05 -4.22 -0.35
CA ILE A 95 -1.89 -4.47 -1.21
C ILE A 95 -1.98 -5.84 -1.87
N GLU A 96 -1.63 -5.90 -3.16
CA GLU A 96 -1.54 -7.18 -3.85
C GLU A 96 -0.36 -7.99 -3.32
N ALA A 97 -0.64 -9.25 -2.95
CA ALA A 97 0.39 -10.17 -2.50
C ALA A 97 1.23 -10.66 -3.69
N PRO A 98 2.57 -10.80 -3.56
CA PRO A 98 3.40 -11.31 -4.60
C PRO A 98 2.97 -12.73 -4.99
N PHE A 99 2.80 -12.97 -6.30
CA PHE A 99 2.52 -14.30 -6.78
C PHE A 99 3.80 -15.16 -6.84
N PHE A 100 3.69 -16.41 -6.39
CA PHE A 100 4.78 -17.38 -6.47
C PHE A 100 5.05 -17.77 -7.92
N GLY A 101 5.98 -17.09 -8.56
CA GLY A 101 6.42 -17.37 -9.93
C GLY A 101 7.66 -18.27 -9.97
N LYS A 102 7.98 -18.78 -11.16
CA LYS A 102 9.18 -19.61 -11.38
C LYS A 102 10.50 -18.82 -11.22
N ASN A 103 10.46 -17.49 -11.34
CA ASN A 103 11.64 -16.62 -11.25
C ASN A 103 11.81 -16.05 -9.84
N VAL A 104 12.65 -16.71 -9.03
CA VAL A 104 12.96 -16.33 -7.65
C VAL A 104 13.51 -14.91 -7.55
N GLN A 105 14.36 -14.47 -8.50
CA GLN A 105 14.94 -13.13 -8.49
C GLN A 105 13.88 -12.03 -8.66
N SER A 106 12.90 -12.27 -9.53
CA SER A 106 11.77 -11.35 -9.69
C SER A 106 10.91 -11.29 -8.44
N MET A 107 10.66 -12.43 -7.80
CA MET A 107 9.91 -12.50 -6.55
C MET A 107 10.59 -11.75 -5.42
N LEU A 108 11.92 -11.91 -5.26
CA LEU A 108 12.70 -11.17 -4.26
C LEU A 108 12.64 -9.67 -4.49
N LYS A 109 12.70 -9.22 -5.73
CA LYS A 109 12.57 -7.81 -6.08
C LYS A 109 11.17 -7.27 -5.75
N LEU A 110 10.12 -8.02 -6.10
CA LEU A 110 8.73 -7.64 -5.78
C LEU A 110 8.50 -7.60 -4.27
N GLY A 111 8.97 -8.61 -3.52
CA GLY A 111 8.85 -8.64 -2.07
C GLY A 111 9.57 -7.45 -1.39
N ARG A 112 10.71 -6.99 -1.93
CA ARG A 112 11.38 -5.76 -1.44
C ARG A 112 10.52 -4.53 -1.69
N ALA A 113 9.96 -4.38 -2.90
CA ALA A 113 9.09 -3.24 -3.23
C ALA A 113 7.83 -3.23 -2.36
N GLN A 114 7.18 -4.40 -2.18
CA GLN A 114 6.05 -4.57 -1.28
C GLN A 114 6.40 -4.21 0.16
N GLY A 115 7.52 -4.74 0.68
CA GLY A 115 7.97 -4.46 2.04
C GLY A 115 8.19 -2.98 2.31
N VAL A 116 8.65 -2.21 1.31
CA VAL A 116 8.79 -0.75 1.41
C VAL A 116 7.42 -0.06 1.49
N CYS A 117 6.44 -0.49 0.71
CA CYS A 117 5.06 0.04 0.78
C CYS A 117 4.44 -0.24 2.15
N ILE A 118 4.63 -1.47 2.66
CA ILE A 118 4.18 -1.89 3.99
C ILE A 118 4.85 -1.04 5.08
N ALA A 119 6.18 -0.84 5.01
CA ALA A 119 6.91 -0.01 5.97
C ALA A 119 6.42 1.44 5.97
N ALA A 120 6.11 2.01 4.80
CA ALA A 120 5.53 3.35 4.69
C ALA A 120 4.16 3.43 5.40
N ALA A 121 3.28 2.44 5.21
CA ALA A 121 1.98 2.38 5.87
C ALA A 121 2.12 2.21 7.40
N ILE A 122 3.00 1.30 7.85
CA ILE A 122 3.29 1.09 9.29
C ILE A 122 3.78 2.38 9.95
N SER A 123 4.62 3.17 9.28
CA SER A 123 5.14 4.43 9.82
C SER A 123 4.03 5.48 10.10
N ARG A 124 2.86 5.31 9.50
CA ARG A 124 1.65 6.11 9.73
C ARG A 124 0.55 5.36 10.48
N GLN A 125 0.89 4.18 11.04
CA GLN A 125 -0.04 3.32 11.80
C GLN A 125 -1.27 2.88 10.99
N ILE A 126 -1.13 2.79 9.66
CA ILE A 126 -2.21 2.36 8.76
C ILE A 126 -2.28 0.83 8.77
N PRO A 127 -3.43 0.22 9.05
CA PRO A 127 -3.66 -1.22 8.93
C PRO A 127 -3.46 -1.72 7.50
N ILE A 128 -2.89 -2.92 7.37
CA ILE A 128 -2.50 -3.50 6.08
C ILE A 128 -3.27 -4.79 5.84
N HIS A 129 -3.80 -4.93 4.62
CA HIS A 129 -4.55 -6.10 4.16
C HIS A 129 -3.96 -6.59 2.84
N GLU A 130 -3.47 -7.84 2.82
CA GLU A 130 -2.89 -8.46 1.64
C GLU A 130 -3.92 -9.34 0.92
N TYR A 131 -3.94 -9.24 -0.41
CA TYR A 131 -4.86 -9.99 -1.26
C TYR A 131 -4.12 -10.70 -2.39
N ALA A 132 -4.35 -12.01 -2.55
CA ALA A 132 -3.83 -12.73 -3.69
C ALA A 132 -4.46 -12.24 -5.02
N PRO A 133 -3.72 -12.20 -6.14
CA PRO A 133 -4.24 -11.75 -7.44
C PRO A 133 -5.55 -12.43 -7.84
N MET A 134 -5.65 -13.74 -7.64
CA MET A 134 -6.86 -14.52 -7.94
C MET A 134 -8.04 -14.11 -7.03
N GLN A 135 -7.79 -13.74 -5.79
CA GLN A 135 -8.80 -13.28 -4.84
C GLN A 135 -9.36 -11.92 -5.28
N ILE A 136 -8.50 -10.99 -5.69
CA ILE A 136 -8.89 -9.67 -6.23
C ILE A 136 -9.80 -9.87 -7.45
N LYS A 137 -9.36 -10.64 -8.43
CA LYS A 137 -10.13 -10.95 -9.64
C LYS A 137 -11.50 -11.55 -9.32
N ARG A 138 -11.53 -12.55 -8.45
CA ARG A 138 -12.78 -13.22 -8.05
C ARG A 138 -13.74 -12.28 -7.31
N ALA A 139 -13.23 -11.40 -6.45
CA ALA A 139 -14.05 -10.45 -5.71
C ALA A 139 -14.79 -9.49 -6.64
N ILE A 140 -14.14 -9.04 -7.72
CA ILE A 140 -14.66 -8.05 -8.66
C ILE A 140 -15.51 -8.71 -9.75
N THR A 141 -15.02 -9.76 -10.39
CA THR A 141 -15.63 -10.35 -11.59
C THR A 141 -16.40 -11.63 -11.33
N GLY A 142 -16.32 -12.19 -10.11
CA GLY A 142 -16.81 -13.55 -9.82
C GLY A 142 -15.89 -14.67 -10.31
N ASN A 143 -14.90 -14.35 -11.17
CA ASN A 143 -14.00 -15.31 -11.80
C ASN A 143 -12.51 -14.97 -11.47
N GLY A 144 -11.82 -15.85 -10.73
CA GLY A 144 -10.41 -15.67 -10.39
C GLY A 144 -9.44 -15.76 -11.57
N SER A 145 -9.90 -16.25 -12.73
CA SER A 145 -9.10 -16.33 -13.96
C SER A 145 -9.39 -15.19 -14.95
N ALA A 146 -10.15 -14.17 -14.55
CA ALA A 146 -10.45 -13.01 -15.39
C ALA A 146 -9.17 -12.31 -15.87
N SER A 147 -9.20 -11.74 -17.08
CA SER A 147 -8.10 -10.94 -17.58
C SER A 147 -8.02 -9.58 -16.87
N LYS A 148 -6.89 -8.90 -16.96
CA LYS A 148 -6.73 -7.55 -16.38
C LYS A 148 -7.70 -6.55 -17.04
N GLU A 149 -7.92 -6.66 -18.32
CA GLU A 149 -8.84 -5.84 -19.10
C GLU A 149 -10.29 -6.02 -18.65
N GLN A 150 -10.70 -7.25 -18.34
CA GLN A 150 -12.02 -7.54 -17.81
C GLN A 150 -12.23 -6.91 -16.41
N VAL A 151 -11.22 -6.99 -15.55
CA VAL A 151 -11.21 -6.34 -14.24
C VAL A 151 -11.33 -4.82 -14.40
N ALA A 152 -10.49 -4.23 -15.28
CA ALA A 152 -10.46 -2.80 -15.55
C ALA A 152 -11.83 -2.29 -16.06
N ALA A 153 -12.40 -2.97 -17.06
CA ALA A 153 -13.70 -2.59 -17.61
C ALA A 153 -14.82 -2.64 -16.57
N LEU A 154 -14.82 -3.69 -15.71
CA LEU A 154 -15.84 -3.81 -14.67
C LEU A 154 -15.68 -2.76 -13.58
N LEU A 155 -14.45 -2.44 -13.16
CA LEU A 155 -14.18 -1.36 -12.22
C LEU A 155 -14.58 -0.01 -12.77
N GLN A 156 -14.22 0.28 -14.02
CA GLN A 156 -14.60 1.50 -14.72
C GLN A 156 -16.13 1.69 -14.71
N HIS A 157 -16.87 0.65 -15.06
CA HIS A 157 -18.33 0.67 -15.05
C HIS A 157 -18.89 0.86 -13.63
N THR A 158 -18.37 0.10 -12.66
CA THR A 158 -18.91 0.08 -11.28
C THR A 158 -18.63 1.38 -10.53
N LEU A 159 -17.45 1.96 -10.74
CA LEU A 159 -17.02 3.22 -10.10
C LEU A 159 -17.34 4.45 -10.95
N HIS A 160 -18.03 4.28 -12.09
CA HIS A 160 -18.38 5.35 -13.03
C HIS A 160 -17.18 6.21 -13.45
N ILE A 161 -16.04 5.55 -13.70
CA ILE A 161 -14.81 6.25 -14.09
C ILE A 161 -14.93 6.70 -15.54
N ALA A 162 -14.77 8.00 -15.80
CA ALA A 162 -14.78 8.54 -17.17
C ALA A 162 -13.64 7.97 -18.00
N ASP A 163 -13.86 7.77 -19.31
CA ASP A 163 -12.82 7.26 -20.23
C ASP A 163 -11.55 8.12 -20.21
N SER A 164 -11.72 9.43 -20.05
CA SER A 164 -10.61 10.38 -19.96
C SER A 164 -9.75 10.23 -18.68
N ALA A 165 -10.30 9.58 -17.64
CA ALA A 165 -9.60 9.32 -16.39
C ALA A 165 -8.94 7.94 -16.34
N MET A 166 -9.23 7.07 -17.34
CA MET A 166 -8.58 5.78 -17.49
C MET A 166 -7.15 5.96 -18.00
N LEU A 167 -6.20 5.39 -17.29
CA LEU A 167 -4.80 5.44 -17.66
C LEU A 167 -4.45 4.27 -18.61
N PRO A 168 -3.47 4.44 -19.50
CA PRO A 168 -3.00 3.36 -20.38
C PRO A 168 -2.23 2.26 -19.62
N TYR A 169 -2.05 2.40 -18.30
CA TYR A 169 -1.31 1.49 -17.42
C TYR A 169 -2.28 0.67 -16.60
N LEU A 170 -2.37 -0.62 -16.87
CA LEU A 170 -3.21 -1.55 -16.11
C LEU A 170 -2.79 -1.67 -14.63
N ASP A 171 -1.50 -1.40 -14.32
CA ASP A 171 -1.00 -1.42 -12.94
C ASP A 171 -1.78 -0.46 -12.02
N ALA A 172 -2.19 0.71 -12.51
CA ALA A 172 -3.01 1.65 -11.75
C ALA A 172 -4.41 1.07 -11.45
N THR A 173 -4.98 0.39 -12.44
CA THR A 173 -6.29 -0.25 -12.30
C THR A 173 -6.21 -1.49 -11.41
N ASP A 174 -5.12 -2.26 -11.47
CA ASP A 174 -4.89 -3.42 -10.60
C ASP A 174 -4.77 -2.96 -9.13
N ALA A 175 -4.10 -1.84 -8.87
CA ALA A 175 -4.04 -1.25 -7.54
C ALA A 175 -5.42 -0.77 -7.02
N LEU A 176 -6.20 -0.11 -7.88
CA LEU A 176 -7.57 0.27 -7.54
C LEU A 176 -8.45 -0.97 -7.29
N ALA A 177 -8.21 -2.06 -8.04
CA ALA A 177 -8.85 -3.35 -7.84
C ALA A 177 -8.58 -3.94 -6.45
N ALA A 178 -7.36 -3.79 -5.94
CA ALA A 178 -7.01 -4.21 -4.58
C ALA A 178 -7.80 -3.42 -3.52
N ALA A 179 -7.92 -2.09 -3.68
CA ALA A 179 -8.73 -1.25 -2.79
C ALA A 179 -10.22 -1.65 -2.84
N TYR A 180 -10.75 -1.86 -4.03
CA TYR A 180 -12.16 -2.26 -4.21
C TYR A 180 -12.44 -3.67 -3.70
N CYS A 181 -11.51 -4.60 -3.89
CA CYS A 181 -11.57 -5.94 -3.29
C CYS A 181 -11.67 -5.85 -1.76
N HIS A 182 -10.85 -5.01 -1.13
CA HIS A 182 -10.90 -4.79 0.31
C HIS A 182 -12.25 -4.23 0.76
N PHE A 183 -12.78 -3.23 0.07
CA PHE A 183 -14.14 -2.73 0.31
C PHE A 183 -15.18 -3.85 0.28
N LEU A 184 -15.19 -4.68 -0.78
CA LEU A 184 -16.16 -5.78 -0.93
C LEU A 184 -16.03 -6.82 0.20
N GLN A 185 -14.84 -7.12 0.67
CA GLN A 185 -14.60 -8.07 1.76
C GLN A 185 -15.06 -7.53 3.11
N THR A 186 -14.85 -6.24 3.37
CA THR A 186 -15.19 -5.61 4.66
C THR A 186 -16.63 -5.13 4.75
N SER A 187 -17.32 -4.93 3.61
CA SER A 187 -18.71 -4.50 3.57
C SER A 187 -19.73 -5.63 3.70
N ARG A 188 -19.30 -6.90 3.69
CA ARG A 188 -20.20 -8.06 3.86
C ARG A 188 -20.40 -8.35 5.35
N PRO A 189 -21.63 -8.32 5.89
CA PRO A 189 -21.91 -8.74 7.25
C PRO A 189 -21.51 -10.22 7.43
N GLY A 190 -20.61 -10.51 8.35
CA GLY A 190 -20.21 -11.87 8.73
C GLY A 190 -18.93 -12.42 8.09
N VAL A 191 -18.21 -11.70 7.27
CA VAL A 191 -16.93 -12.16 6.68
C VAL A 191 -15.71 -11.41 7.25
N GLY A 192 -15.93 -10.37 8.02
CA GLY A 192 -14.86 -9.55 8.60
C GLY A 192 -14.27 -10.13 9.89
N GLN A 193 -13.55 -11.25 9.84
CA GLN A 193 -12.48 -11.45 10.82
C GLN A 193 -11.23 -10.76 10.25
N ALA A 194 -11.11 -9.48 10.60
CA ALA A 194 -9.87 -8.75 10.40
C ALA A 194 -8.72 -9.55 11.03
N LEU A 195 -7.68 -9.81 10.25
CA LEU A 195 -6.39 -10.15 10.83
C LEU A 195 -6.08 -9.04 11.84
N PRO A 196 -5.60 -9.36 13.06
CA PRO A 196 -5.39 -8.35 14.09
C PRO A 196 -4.47 -7.27 13.53
N ALA A 197 -4.92 -6.02 13.61
CA ALA A 197 -4.10 -4.86 13.27
C ALA A 197 -2.75 -5.00 13.97
N TYR A 198 -1.66 -4.76 13.23
CA TYR A 198 -0.31 -4.72 13.80
C TYR A 198 -0.32 -3.73 14.97
N GLY A 199 -0.17 -4.23 16.20
CA GLY A 199 -0.20 -3.42 17.42
C GLY A 199 -1.28 -3.76 18.44
N SER A 200 -2.34 -4.51 18.10
CA SER A 200 -3.25 -5.04 19.13
C SER A 200 -2.65 -6.30 19.79
N HIS A 201 -1.74 -6.12 20.71
CA HIS A 201 -1.38 -7.15 21.68
C HIS A 201 -2.61 -7.48 22.52
N ARG A 202 -3.48 -8.36 22.02
CA ARG A 202 -4.28 -9.18 22.93
C ARG A 202 -3.28 -10.12 23.62
N SER A 203 -3.06 -9.88 24.90
CA SER A 203 -2.38 -10.82 25.79
C SER A 203 -3.16 -12.13 25.78
N SER A 204 -2.81 -13.05 24.86
CA SER A 204 -3.15 -14.45 25.02
C SER A 204 -2.28 -14.95 26.18
N THR A 205 -2.92 -15.29 27.26
CA THR A 205 -2.34 -16.01 28.40
C THR A 205 -1.55 -17.22 27.88
N GLY A 206 -0.21 -17.18 27.95
CA GLY A 206 0.65 -18.34 27.73
C GLY A 206 1.88 -18.19 26.85
N GLY A 207 2.09 -17.05 26.19
CA GLY A 207 3.31 -16.81 25.41
C GLY A 207 4.45 -16.26 26.27
N ALA A 208 5.70 -16.66 25.97
CA ALA A 208 6.89 -16.13 26.61
C ALA A 208 6.92 -14.60 26.54
N ARG A 209 6.99 -13.91 27.67
CA ARG A 209 6.93 -12.44 27.77
C ARG A 209 8.24 -11.76 27.39
N SER A 210 9.32 -12.52 27.27
CA SER A 210 10.63 -12.05 26.85
C SER A 210 11.38 -13.14 26.08
N TRP A 211 12.42 -12.76 25.37
CA TRP A 211 13.31 -13.71 24.70
C TRP A 211 13.96 -14.68 25.72
N ALA A 212 14.27 -14.22 26.93
CA ALA A 212 14.78 -15.04 28.00
C ALA A 212 13.77 -16.11 28.48
N ASP A 213 12.47 -15.78 28.53
CA ASP A 213 11.42 -16.73 28.88
C ASP A 213 11.18 -17.73 27.75
N PHE A 214 11.26 -17.30 26.51
CA PHE A 214 11.21 -18.19 25.35
C PHE A 214 12.36 -19.20 25.35
N ALA A 215 13.59 -18.73 25.62
CA ALA A 215 14.76 -19.58 25.69
C ALA A 215 14.66 -20.62 26.80
N LYS A 216 14.16 -20.25 27.98
CA LYS A 216 13.92 -21.18 29.11
C LYS A 216 12.89 -22.26 28.78
N GLN A 217 11.83 -21.90 28.04
CA GLN A 217 10.77 -22.83 27.65
C GLN A 217 11.16 -23.75 26.48
N ASN A 218 12.21 -23.43 25.75
CA ASN A 218 12.64 -24.15 24.55
C ASN A 218 14.10 -24.65 24.63
N VAL A 219 14.62 -24.92 25.83
CA VAL A 219 16.01 -25.35 26.06
C VAL A 219 16.40 -26.55 25.20
N GLU A 220 15.50 -27.53 25.02
CA GLU A 220 15.75 -28.71 24.20
C GLU A 220 15.88 -28.43 22.68
N ARG A 221 15.39 -27.28 22.20
CA ARG A 221 15.48 -26.86 20.80
C ARG A 221 16.73 -26.05 20.49
N ILE A 222 17.41 -25.54 21.52
CA ILE A 222 18.56 -24.63 21.38
C ILE A 222 19.88 -25.44 21.38
N HIS A 223 19.86 -26.68 21.87
CA HIS A 223 21.04 -27.56 21.98
C HIS A 223 21.12 -28.65 20.90
N LYS A 224 20.39 -28.51 19.78
CA LYS A 224 20.55 -29.34 18.58
C LYS A 224 21.14 -28.47 17.44
#